data_1b9fb91e96e90a8fec5b15ce1d1ef73b
#
_entry.id   1b9fb91e96e90a8fec5b15ce1d1ef73b
#
_cell.length_a   1.000
_cell.length_b   1.000
_cell.length_c   1.000
_cell.angle_alpha   90.00
_cell.angle_beta   90.00
_cell.angle_gamma   90.00
#
_symmetry.space_group_name_H-M   'P 1'
#
loop_
_entity.id
_entity.type
_entity.pdbx_description
1 polymer ?
#
loop_
_entity_poly.entity_id
_entity_poly.type
_entity_poly.pdbx_seq_one_letter_code
_entity_poly.pdbx_strand_id
1 'polypeptide(L)'
;MMQKPKKTFSQFSVNLQELALISFILLMFCSCQKKTETLKNTDFIPQSIISLSPASTEILFAVGAQNQIVAVSDLSDYPPETKSLPKVGGFDGKTLSLETILSFKPDFVYLTDGMHNFLIEQLEQNNIKYYISSSSSINDIFSEMMEIGKITGHQAEAENKVDWLQNQLQEITDSSSVNLSANADSTAKQKNVYYEVWNAPYMSCGSSSFINDIIEKAGGKNIFANLQDAYPIVSEETILAENPDIILIPQSSGISIDSIKSRNGWNKMQAVQKNQIYLVDDNLLSRPGPRAINAVQNLAKILNTQ
;
A
#
# COMPACT_ATOMS: atom_id res chain seq x y z
N MET A 1 70.55 11.39 32.73
CA MET A 1 70.60 10.00 32.28
C MET A 1 69.12 9.42 32.51
N MET A 2 68.23 9.52 31.52
CA MET A 2 66.84 9.14 31.63
C MET A 2 66.62 7.83 30.84
N GLN A 3 66.28 6.77 31.54
CA GLN A 3 65.91 5.48 30.92
C GLN A 3 64.45 5.52 30.38
N LYS A 4 64.30 5.14 29.09
CA LYS A 4 62.98 4.92 28.44
C LYS A 4 62.46 3.53 28.81
N PRO A 5 61.13 3.39 29.06
CA PRO A 5 60.52 2.08 29.31
C PRO A 5 60.33 1.31 27.99
N LYS A 6 60.66 0.02 27.99
CA LYS A 6 60.43 -0.94 26.92
C LYS A 6 58.92 -1.34 26.92
N LYS A 7 58.27 -1.15 25.79
CA LYS A 7 56.93 -1.72 25.53
C LYS A 7 57.04 -3.22 25.19
N THR A 8 56.51 -4.06 26.03
CA THR A 8 56.33 -5.48 25.76
C THR A 8 55.09 -5.67 24.85
N PHE A 9 55.29 -6.19 23.65
CA PHE A 9 54.22 -6.68 22.78
C PHE A 9 53.74 -8.05 23.30
N SER A 10 52.49 -8.14 23.79
CA SER A 10 51.87 -9.42 24.08
C SER A 10 51.39 -10.01 22.76
N GLN A 11 51.96 -11.17 22.38
CA GLN A 11 51.43 -11.98 21.28
C GLN A 11 50.12 -12.62 21.68
N PHE A 12 49.02 -12.17 21.06
CA PHE A 12 47.76 -12.89 21.12
C PHE A 12 47.84 -14.11 20.20
N SER A 13 48.06 -15.28 20.78
CA SER A 13 47.89 -16.55 20.08
C SER A 13 46.39 -16.92 20.07
N VAL A 14 45.70 -16.69 18.95
CA VAL A 14 44.34 -17.14 18.76
C VAL A 14 44.38 -18.66 18.50
N ASN A 15 43.70 -19.44 19.33
CA ASN A 15 43.69 -20.89 19.24
C ASN A 15 42.87 -21.30 17.97
N LEU A 16 43.40 -22.28 17.23
CA LEU A 16 42.77 -22.81 16.00
C LEU A 16 41.31 -23.30 16.22
N GLN A 17 40.97 -23.68 17.46
CA GLN A 17 39.61 -24.08 17.88
C GLN A 17 38.66 -22.90 17.99
N GLU A 18 39.12 -21.71 18.40
CA GLU A 18 38.26 -20.49 18.45
C GLU A 18 38.00 -19.95 17.04
N LEU A 19 38.97 -20.04 16.13
CA LEU A 19 38.74 -19.71 14.71
C LEU A 19 37.74 -20.63 14.03
N ALA A 20 37.75 -21.92 14.37
CA ALA A 20 36.79 -22.89 13.86
C ALA A 20 35.36 -22.64 14.39
N LEU A 21 35.24 -22.24 15.67
CA LEU A 21 33.95 -21.90 16.29
C LEU A 21 33.34 -20.63 15.70
N ILE A 22 34.15 -19.60 15.47
CA ILE A 22 33.73 -18.35 14.85
C ILE A 22 33.32 -18.57 13.38
N SER A 23 34.05 -19.43 12.65
CA SER A 23 33.69 -19.81 11.27
C SER A 23 32.38 -20.60 11.22
N PHE A 24 32.10 -21.46 12.21
CA PHE A 24 30.86 -22.24 12.28
C PHE A 24 29.64 -21.38 12.65
N ILE A 25 29.82 -20.36 13.50
CA ILE A 25 28.79 -19.39 13.84
C ILE A 25 28.48 -18.46 12.65
N LEU A 26 29.48 -18.03 11.88
CA LEU A 26 29.27 -17.23 10.66
C LEU A 26 28.50 -18.02 9.55
N LEU A 27 28.70 -19.36 9.49
CA LEU A 27 27.97 -20.21 8.54
C LEU A 27 26.50 -20.42 8.92
N MET A 28 26.15 -20.33 10.22
CA MET A 28 24.76 -20.44 10.69
C MET A 28 23.92 -19.18 10.42
N PHE A 29 24.52 -17.99 10.28
CA PHE A 29 23.81 -16.75 9.95
C PHE A 29 23.58 -16.54 8.46
N CYS A 30 24.11 -17.40 7.58
CA CYS A 30 23.94 -17.29 6.13
C CYS A 30 22.72 -18.07 5.59
N SER A 31 21.81 -18.54 6.46
CA SER A 31 20.67 -19.33 6.04
C SER A 31 19.37 -18.80 6.63
N CYS A 32 18.89 -17.66 6.13
CA CYS A 32 17.48 -17.29 6.07
C CYS A 32 17.29 -15.96 5.30
N GLN A 33 17.81 -15.85 4.10
CA GLN A 33 17.15 -15.01 3.12
C GLN A 33 16.12 -15.89 2.42
N LYS A 34 14.84 -15.74 2.78
CA LYS A 34 13.74 -16.19 1.94
C LYS A 34 13.86 -15.41 0.63
N LYS A 35 14.49 -16.03 -0.35
CA LYS A 35 14.46 -15.58 -1.72
C LYS A 35 13.00 -15.61 -2.15
N THR A 36 12.39 -14.46 -2.33
CA THR A 36 11.24 -14.33 -3.21
C THR A 36 11.73 -14.83 -4.57
N GLU A 37 11.29 -15.99 -4.99
CA GLU A 37 11.58 -16.48 -6.34
C GLU A 37 10.77 -15.62 -7.31
N THR A 38 11.35 -14.51 -7.70
CA THR A 38 10.93 -13.78 -8.89
C THR A 38 11.04 -14.74 -10.07
N LEU A 39 9.95 -14.92 -10.79
CA LEU A 39 9.84 -15.79 -11.97
C LEU A 39 10.99 -15.49 -12.96
N LYS A 40 12.07 -16.26 -12.91
CA LYS A 40 13.22 -16.14 -13.83
C LYS A 40 13.01 -16.84 -15.16
N ASN A 41 11.81 -17.31 -15.47
CA ASN A 41 11.51 -18.00 -16.71
C ASN A 41 10.72 -17.07 -17.64
N THR A 42 11.42 -16.49 -18.62
CA THR A 42 10.89 -15.51 -19.59
C THR A 42 9.88 -16.08 -20.59
N ASP A 43 9.59 -17.39 -20.53
CA ASP A 43 8.77 -18.08 -21.53
C ASP A 43 7.35 -18.44 -21.04
N PHE A 44 7.03 -18.21 -19.76
CA PHE A 44 5.71 -18.52 -19.22
C PHE A 44 4.83 -17.25 -19.24
N ILE A 45 3.81 -17.26 -20.08
CA ILE A 45 2.75 -16.25 -20.12
C ILE A 45 1.46 -16.92 -19.67
N PRO A 46 0.87 -16.50 -18.54
CA PRO A 46 -0.36 -17.10 -18.03
C PRO A 46 -1.53 -16.92 -18.99
N GLN A 47 -2.38 -17.93 -19.07
CA GLN A 47 -3.58 -17.96 -19.90
C GLN A 47 -4.88 -18.00 -19.06
N SER A 48 -4.76 -18.35 -17.79
CA SER A 48 -5.88 -18.56 -16.88
C SER A 48 -5.57 -17.93 -15.51
N ILE A 49 -5.79 -16.63 -15.39
CA ILE A 49 -5.46 -15.84 -14.19
C ILE A 49 -6.67 -15.76 -13.26
N ILE A 50 -6.46 -16.05 -11.98
CA ILE A 50 -7.39 -15.67 -10.90
C ILE A 50 -6.84 -14.48 -10.16
N SER A 51 -7.66 -13.43 -10.01
CA SER A 51 -7.34 -12.24 -9.24
C SER A 51 -8.11 -12.24 -7.92
N LEU A 52 -7.39 -12.27 -6.79
CA LEU A 52 -7.99 -12.41 -5.46
C LEU A 52 -8.29 -11.07 -4.77
N SER A 53 -8.01 -9.93 -5.41
CA SER A 53 -8.33 -8.62 -4.84
C SER A 53 -8.85 -7.65 -5.89
N PRO A 54 -9.63 -6.62 -5.48
CA PRO A 54 -10.02 -5.54 -6.38
C PRO A 54 -8.83 -4.81 -7.01
N ALA A 55 -7.79 -4.51 -6.23
CA ALA A 55 -6.59 -3.82 -6.70
C ALA A 55 -5.86 -4.61 -7.80
N SER A 56 -5.62 -5.91 -7.57
CA SER A 56 -4.99 -6.80 -8.56
C SER A 56 -5.83 -6.90 -9.84
N THR A 57 -7.17 -6.94 -9.70
CA THR A 57 -8.09 -6.95 -10.85
C THR A 57 -7.94 -5.67 -11.66
N GLU A 58 -7.93 -4.51 -11.00
CA GLU A 58 -7.75 -3.22 -11.67
C GLU A 58 -6.39 -3.12 -12.39
N ILE A 59 -5.32 -3.66 -11.79
CA ILE A 59 -3.99 -3.70 -12.43
C ILE A 59 -4.03 -4.57 -13.69
N LEU A 60 -4.59 -5.78 -13.63
CA LEU A 60 -4.70 -6.66 -14.80
C LEU A 60 -5.45 -6.01 -15.97
N PHE A 61 -6.56 -5.32 -15.68
CA PHE A 61 -7.28 -4.55 -16.71
C PHE A 61 -6.45 -3.38 -17.25
N ALA A 62 -5.75 -2.67 -16.36
CA ALA A 62 -4.98 -1.49 -16.75
C ALA A 62 -3.78 -1.81 -17.64
N VAL A 63 -3.17 -3.00 -17.47
CA VAL A 63 -2.06 -3.46 -18.30
C VAL A 63 -2.50 -4.22 -19.56
N GLY A 64 -3.81 -4.44 -19.77
CA GLY A 64 -4.33 -5.11 -20.97
C GLY A 64 -4.54 -6.62 -20.84
N ALA A 65 -4.36 -7.21 -19.63
CA ALA A 65 -4.44 -8.64 -19.38
C ALA A 65 -5.87 -9.18 -19.10
N GLN A 66 -6.92 -8.37 -19.34
CA GLN A 66 -8.30 -8.73 -19.01
C GLN A 66 -8.80 -10.03 -19.64
N ASN A 67 -8.31 -10.37 -20.85
CA ASN A 67 -8.73 -11.59 -21.55
C ASN A 67 -8.15 -12.89 -20.95
N GLN A 68 -7.16 -12.78 -20.07
CA GLN A 68 -6.55 -13.89 -19.36
C GLN A 68 -7.24 -14.18 -18.02
N ILE A 69 -8.14 -13.28 -17.57
CA ILE A 69 -8.83 -13.41 -16.28
C ILE A 69 -9.96 -14.43 -16.40
N VAL A 70 -9.90 -15.52 -15.65
CA VAL A 70 -10.94 -16.54 -15.59
C VAL A 70 -11.89 -16.39 -14.41
N ALA A 71 -11.43 -15.80 -13.30
CA ALA A 71 -12.25 -15.49 -12.14
C ALA A 71 -11.62 -14.38 -11.27
N VAL A 72 -12.44 -13.72 -10.47
CA VAL A 72 -12.04 -12.62 -9.59
C VAL A 72 -12.68 -12.76 -8.20
N SER A 73 -12.18 -12.01 -7.21
CA SER A 73 -12.81 -11.95 -5.88
C SER A 73 -14.21 -11.31 -5.94
N ASP A 74 -15.06 -11.62 -4.96
CA ASP A 74 -16.43 -11.07 -4.84
C ASP A 74 -16.43 -9.53 -4.79
N LEU A 75 -15.37 -8.95 -4.23
CA LEU A 75 -15.21 -7.51 -4.06
C LEU A 75 -14.66 -6.79 -5.30
N SER A 76 -14.27 -7.53 -6.35
CA SER A 76 -13.78 -6.95 -7.61
C SER A 76 -14.97 -6.43 -8.42
N ASP A 77 -15.23 -5.14 -8.33
CA ASP A 77 -16.37 -4.42 -8.89
C ASP A 77 -15.99 -3.37 -9.96
N TYR A 78 -14.69 -3.19 -10.19
CA TYR A 78 -14.15 -2.25 -11.16
C TYR A 78 -13.03 -2.90 -12.01
N PRO A 79 -12.98 -2.63 -13.33
CA PRO A 79 -13.96 -1.86 -14.11
C PRO A 79 -15.33 -2.61 -14.21
N PRO A 80 -16.39 -1.98 -14.77
CA PRO A 80 -17.75 -2.58 -14.80
C PRO A 80 -17.81 -3.97 -15.43
N GLU A 81 -16.90 -4.31 -16.32
CA GLU A 81 -16.77 -5.62 -16.98
C GLU A 81 -16.53 -6.77 -15.99
N THR A 82 -15.95 -6.49 -14.84
CA THR A 82 -15.69 -7.48 -13.78
C THR A 82 -16.98 -8.11 -13.22
N LYS A 83 -18.13 -7.43 -13.39
CA LYS A 83 -19.44 -7.95 -12.95
C LYS A 83 -19.84 -9.23 -13.67
N SER A 84 -19.37 -9.42 -14.91
CA SER A 84 -19.64 -10.61 -15.72
C SER A 84 -18.67 -11.76 -15.45
N LEU A 85 -17.56 -11.52 -14.74
CA LEU A 85 -16.56 -12.53 -14.44
C LEU A 85 -17.03 -13.45 -13.28
N PRO A 86 -16.72 -14.74 -13.35
CA PRO A 86 -16.93 -15.67 -12.25
C PRO A 86 -16.29 -15.21 -10.95
N LYS A 87 -16.88 -15.56 -9.81
CA LYS A 87 -16.41 -15.18 -8.48
C LYS A 87 -15.85 -16.38 -7.74
N VAL A 88 -14.73 -16.16 -7.01
CA VAL A 88 -14.04 -17.21 -6.24
C VAL A 88 -14.25 -17.11 -4.74
N GLY A 89 -15.00 -16.12 -4.28
CA GLY A 89 -15.24 -15.82 -2.86
C GLY A 89 -14.66 -14.46 -2.45
N GLY A 90 -14.75 -14.16 -1.16
CA GLY A 90 -14.26 -12.91 -0.58
C GLY A 90 -12.73 -12.84 -0.50
N PHE A 91 -12.24 -12.15 0.54
CA PHE A 91 -10.80 -11.92 0.69
C PHE A 91 -10.18 -12.65 1.89
N ASP A 92 -10.96 -13.43 2.62
CA ASP A 92 -10.50 -14.13 3.82
C ASP A 92 -10.61 -15.66 3.65
N GLY A 93 -9.86 -16.40 4.49
CA GLY A 93 -9.85 -17.87 4.46
C GLY A 93 -11.18 -18.54 4.84
N LYS A 94 -12.23 -17.79 5.19
CA LYS A 94 -13.57 -18.33 5.49
C LYS A 94 -14.44 -18.40 4.23
N THR A 95 -14.25 -17.41 3.34
CA THR A 95 -15.07 -17.23 2.14
C THR A 95 -14.31 -17.61 0.87
N LEU A 96 -12.97 -17.63 0.93
CA LEU A 96 -12.08 -18.01 -0.17
C LEU A 96 -11.65 -19.47 0.00
N SER A 97 -11.96 -20.33 -0.98
CA SER A 97 -11.68 -21.77 -0.95
C SER A 97 -10.72 -22.16 -2.06
N LEU A 98 -9.67 -22.91 -1.70
CA LEU A 98 -8.76 -23.52 -2.69
C LEU A 98 -9.51 -24.39 -3.70
N GLU A 99 -10.50 -25.16 -3.27
CA GLU A 99 -11.30 -26.01 -4.15
C GLU A 99 -12.01 -25.18 -5.24
N THR A 100 -12.59 -24.04 -4.84
CA THR A 100 -13.20 -23.10 -5.79
C THR A 100 -12.14 -22.55 -6.75
N ILE A 101 -10.96 -22.14 -6.25
CA ILE A 101 -9.85 -21.67 -7.10
C ILE A 101 -9.45 -22.74 -8.11
N LEU A 102 -9.18 -23.97 -7.67
CA LEU A 102 -8.76 -25.08 -8.53
C LEU A 102 -9.81 -25.49 -9.57
N SER A 103 -11.12 -25.28 -9.30
CA SER A 103 -12.19 -25.58 -10.23
C SER A 103 -12.09 -24.79 -11.54
N PHE A 104 -11.50 -23.62 -11.52
CA PHE A 104 -11.21 -22.78 -12.69
C PHE A 104 -9.94 -23.16 -13.45
N LYS A 105 -9.16 -24.13 -12.93
CA LYS A 105 -7.90 -24.61 -13.53
C LYS A 105 -6.93 -23.47 -13.84
N PRO A 106 -6.63 -22.59 -12.87
CA PRO A 106 -5.73 -21.46 -13.12
C PRO A 106 -4.30 -21.96 -13.33
N ASP A 107 -3.57 -21.25 -14.17
CA ASP A 107 -2.12 -21.37 -14.29
C ASP A 107 -1.37 -20.27 -13.54
N PHE A 108 -2.12 -19.22 -13.10
CA PHE A 108 -1.59 -18.11 -12.33
C PHE A 108 -2.62 -17.55 -11.35
N VAL A 109 -2.18 -17.21 -10.13
CA VAL A 109 -3.02 -16.57 -9.10
C VAL A 109 -2.36 -15.29 -8.60
N TYR A 110 -3.12 -14.20 -8.59
CA TYR A 110 -2.65 -12.91 -8.12
C TYR A 110 -3.15 -12.67 -6.68
N LEU A 111 -2.23 -12.72 -5.74
CA LEU A 111 -2.43 -12.67 -4.29
C LEU A 111 -2.18 -11.25 -3.74
N THR A 112 -2.63 -11.02 -2.52
CA THR A 112 -2.26 -9.84 -1.71
C THR A 112 -1.55 -10.32 -0.45
N ASP A 113 -0.40 -9.73 -0.14
CA ASP A 113 0.39 -10.06 1.04
C ASP A 113 -0.41 -9.85 2.34
N GLY A 114 -0.16 -10.71 3.30
CA GLY A 114 -0.87 -10.73 4.58
C GLY A 114 -2.30 -11.26 4.51
N MET A 115 -3.00 -11.10 3.37
CA MET A 115 -4.38 -11.57 3.21
C MET A 115 -4.48 -13.00 2.69
N HIS A 116 -3.64 -13.36 1.71
CA HIS A 116 -3.77 -14.60 0.97
C HIS A 116 -2.59 -15.56 1.17
N ASN A 117 -1.66 -15.27 2.10
CA ASN A 117 -0.46 -16.07 2.32
C ASN A 117 -0.76 -17.53 2.70
N PHE A 118 -1.94 -17.78 3.27
CA PHE A 118 -2.42 -19.14 3.61
C PHE A 118 -2.63 -20.04 2.39
N LEU A 119 -2.71 -19.49 1.17
CA LEU A 119 -2.86 -20.25 -0.07
C LEU A 119 -1.51 -20.65 -0.69
N ILE A 120 -0.40 -20.02 -0.32
CA ILE A 120 0.90 -20.15 -1.00
C ILE A 120 1.34 -21.61 -1.08
N GLU A 121 1.41 -22.30 0.06
CA GLU A 121 1.84 -23.71 0.10
C GLU A 121 0.97 -24.60 -0.79
N GLN A 122 -0.33 -24.35 -0.80
CA GLN A 122 -1.29 -25.12 -1.58
C GLN A 122 -1.17 -24.86 -3.09
N LEU A 123 -0.88 -23.61 -3.49
CA LEU A 123 -0.62 -23.27 -4.89
C LEU A 123 0.68 -23.94 -5.39
N GLU A 124 1.73 -23.92 -4.57
CA GLU A 124 3.01 -24.60 -4.86
C GLU A 124 2.83 -26.11 -5.03
N GLN A 125 2.08 -26.76 -4.14
CA GLN A 125 1.76 -28.21 -4.24
C GLN A 125 1.00 -28.56 -5.52
N ASN A 126 0.21 -27.62 -6.05
CA ASN A 126 -0.53 -27.80 -7.31
C ASN A 126 0.24 -27.26 -8.54
N ASN A 127 1.50 -26.83 -8.40
CA ASN A 127 2.33 -26.23 -9.44
C ASN A 127 1.69 -25.00 -10.12
N ILE A 128 0.87 -24.23 -9.39
CA ILE A 128 0.26 -23.01 -9.87
C ILE A 128 1.21 -21.85 -9.57
N LYS A 129 1.52 -21.05 -10.59
CA LYS A 129 2.32 -19.83 -10.41
C LYS A 129 1.51 -18.75 -9.72
N TYR A 130 2.17 -17.86 -9.00
CA TYR A 130 1.50 -16.77 -8.32
C TYR A 130 2.39 -15.52 -8.24
N TYR A 131 1.74 -14.38 -8.02
CA TYR A 131 2.38 -13.13 -7.67
C TYR A 131 1.73 -12.61 -6.38
N ILE A 132 2.53 -11.98 -5.51
CA ILE A 132 2.06 -11.41 -4.26
C ILE A 132 2.21 -9.90 -4.33
N SER A 133 1.07 -9.19 -4.37
CA SER A 133 1.03 -7.74 -4.26
C SER A 133 1.33 -7.31 -2.83
N SER A 134 2.24 -6.35 -2.67
CA SER A 134 2.58 -5.74 -1.37
C SER A 134 2.71 -4.22 -1.49
N SER A 135 2.05 -3.61 -2.49
CA SER A 135 2.14 -2.19 -2.76
C SER A 135 1.59 -1.35 -1.61
N SER A 136 2.41 -0.46 -1.07
CA SER A 136 2.10 0.48 0.01
C SER A 136 2.23 1.94 -0.40
N SER A 137 2.65 2.21 -1.64
CA SER A 137 2.77 3.53 -2.24
C SER A 137 2.32 3.54 -3.70
N ILE A 138 2.09 4.72 -4.26
CA ILE A 138 1.77 4.87 -5.70
C ILE A 138 2.95 4.42 -6.57
N ASN A 139 4.19 4.63 -6.13
CA ASN A 139 5.37 4.17 -6.86
C ASN A 139 5.47 2.64 -6.87
N ASP A 140 5.06 1.97 -5.78
CA ASP A 140 5.00 0.50 -5.76
C ASP A 140 3.98 -0.01 -6.77
N ILE A 141 2.81 0.66 -6.90
CA ILE A 141 1.79 0.31 -7.91
C ILE A 141 2.37 0.40 -9.32
N PHE A 142 3.12 1.45 -9.64
CA PHE A 142 3.75 1.60 -10.96
C PHE A 142 4.74 0.46 -11.23
N SER A 143 5.56 0.12 -10.24
CA SER A 143 6.51 -0.99 -10.32
C SER A 143 5.79 -2.34 -10.51
N GLU A 144 4.72 -2.55 -9.76
CA GLU A 144 3.87 -3.74 -9.83
C GLU A 144 3.17 -3.86 -11.19
N MET A 145 2.63 -2.75 -11.74
CA MET A 145 2.03 -2.73 -13.08
C MET A 145 3.03 -3.12 -14.16
N MET A 146 4.27 -2.62 -14.07
CA MET A 146 5.35 -2.99 -15.01
C MET A 146 5.68 -4.48 -14.93
N GLU A 147 5.76 -5.03 -13.72
CA GLU A 147 6.05 -6.45 -13.50
C GLU A 147 4.90 -7.35 -13.98
N ILE A 148 3.67 -6.99 -13.67
CA ILE A 148 2.47 -7.73 -14.15
C ILE A 148 2.35 -7.63 -15.67
N GLY A 149 2.60 -6.48 -16.28
CA GLY A 149 2.65 -6.33 -17.73
C GLY A 149 3.66 -7.30 -18.37
N LYS A 150 4.85 -7.42 -17.79
CA LYS A 150 5.87 -8.36 -18.24
C LYS A 150 5.44 -9.81 -18.07
N ILE A 151 4.90 -10.19 -16.90
CA ILE A 151 4.43 -11.56 -16.60
C ILE A 151 3.32 -11.97 -17.55
N THR A 152 2.38 -11.07 -17.85
CA THR A 152 1.19 -11.35 -18.67
C THR A 152 1.42 -11.19 -20.18
N GLY A 153 2.63 -10.74 -20.60
CA GLY A 153 2.96 -10.50 -22.00
C GLY A 153 2.46 -9.17 -22.54
N HIS A 154 2.09 -8.23 -21.67
CA HIS A 154 1.54 -6.91 -22.00
C HIS A 154 2.48 -5.77 -21.58
N GLN A 155 3.80 -5.96 -21.78
CA GLN A 155 4.80 -5.00 -21.30
C GLN A 155 4.62 -3.61 -21.90
N ALA A 156 4.35 -3.51 -23.20
CA ALA A 156 4.21 -2.22 -23.87
C ALA A 156 2.95 -1.44 -23.41
N GLU A 157 1.85 -2.16 -23.17
CA GLU A 157 0.62 -1.57 -22.63
C GLU A 157 0.83 -1.07 -21.19
N ALA A 158 1.57 -1.85 -20.37
CA ALA A 158 1.92 -1.46 -19.02
C ALA A 158 2.81 -0.20 -18.99
N GLU A 159 3.86 -0.15 -19.84
CA GLU A 159 4.73 1.02 -19.98
C GLU A 159 3.93 2.27 -20.34
N ASN A 160 3.12 2.21 -21.40
CA ASN A 160 2.28 3.34 -21.81
C ASN A 160 1.32 3.78 -20.70
N LYS A 161 0.72 2.82 -19.97
CA LYS A 161 -0.22 3.14 -18.90
C LYS A 161 0.47 3.76 -17.70
N VAL A 162 1.61 3.25 -17.31
CA VAL A 162 2.41 3.80 -16.20
C VAL A 162 2.90 5.20 -16.53
N ASP A 163 3.44 5.43 -17.72
CA ASP A 163 3.88 6.75 -18.16
C ASP A 163 2.73 7.77 -18.10
N TRP A 164 1.54 7.37 -18.57
CA TRP A 164 0.37 8.24 -18.52
C TRP A 164 -0.03 8.57 -17.08
N LEU A 165 -0.04 7.57 -16.16
CA LEU A 165 -0.38 7.76 -14.74
C LEU A 165 0.65 8.64 -14.03
N GLN A 166 1.94 8.47 -14.33
CA GLN A 166 3.03 9.29 -13.77
C GLN A 166 2.89 10.76 -14.19
N ASN A 167 2.58 11.01 -15.47
CA ASN A 167 2.34 12.36 -15.95
C ASN A 167 1.14 13.02 -15.26
N GLN A 168 0.03 12.28 -15.09
CA GLN A 168 -1.13 12.77 -14.34
C GLN A 168 -0.78 13.09 -12.86
N LEU A 169 0.00 12.23 -12.20
CA LEU A 169 0.45 12.46 -10.84
C LEU A 169 1.32 13.72 -10.75
N GLN A 170 2.25 13.89 -11.69
CA GLN A 170 3.13 15.07 -11.75
C GLN A 170 2.32 16.36 -11.92
N GLU A 171 1.35 16.41 -12.82
CA GLU A 171 0.47 17.57 -13.01
C GLU A 171 -0.27 17.96 -11.72
N ILE A 172 -0.77 16.95 -10.96
CA ILE A 172 -1.47 17.19 -9.68
C ILE A 172 -0.49 17.74 -8.64
N THR A 173 0.69 17.13 -8.50
CA THR A 173 1.68 17.55 -7.51
C THR A 173 2.25 18.93 -7.80
N ASP A 174 2.51 19.26 -9.07
CA ASP A 174 2.98 20.58 -9.48
C ASP A 174 1.93 21.66 -9.19
N SER A 175 0.66 21.39 -9.51
CA SER A 175 -0.45 22.29 -9.21
C SER A 175 -0.61 22.55 -7.71
N SER A 176 -0.42 21.52 -6.89
CA SER A 176 -0.47 21.63 -5.43
C SER A 176 0.69 22.44 -4.87
N SER A 177 1.90 22.29 -5.42
CA SER A 177 3.10 23.02 -5.00
C SER A 177 3.06 24.48 -5.42
N VAL A 178 2.51 24.81 -6.59
CA VAL A 178 2.32 26.19 -7.07
C VAL A 178 1.34 26.95 -6.15
N ASN A 179 0.26 26.31 -5.71
CA ASN A 179 -0.70 26.93 -4.78
C ASN A 179 -0.08 27.23 -3.40
N LEU A 180 0.86 26.39 -2.94
CA LEU A 180 1.64 26.64 -1.71
C LEU A 180 2.65 27.80 -1.91
N SER A 181 3.17 27.99 -3.12
CA SER A 181 4.20 29.02 -3.44
C SER A 181 3.61 30.35 -3.88
N ALA A 182 2.44 30.37 -4.52
CA ALA A 182 1.82 31.58 -5.07
C ALA A 182 1.30 32.55 -4.00
N ASN A 183 1.13 32.08 -2.77
CA ASN A 183 0.77 32.92 -1.61
C ASN A 183 2.03 33.42 -0.90
N ALA A 184 2.94 34.07 -1.63
CA ALA A 184 4.24 34.58 -1.12
C ALA A 184 4.13 35.53 0.08
N ASP A 185 2.94 35.98 0.46
CA ASP A 185 2.68 36.85 1.61
C ASP A 185 1.90 36.14 2.75
N SER A 186 1.57 34.89 2.57
CA SER A 186 1.01 34.05 3.63
C SER A 186 1.86 32.81 3.80
N THR A 187 2.18 32.46 5.02
CA THR A 187 2.68 31.16 5.47
C THR A 187 1.63 30.08 5.12
N ALA A 188 1.45 29.78 3.83
CA ALA A 188 0.55 28.73 3.38
C ALA A 188 1.06 27.40 3.91
N LYS A 189 0.63 27.09 5.13
CA LYS A 189 0.98 25.87 5.84
C LYS A 189 0.22 24.71 5.19
N GLN A 190 0.92 23.63 4.95
CA GLN A 190 0.33 22.36 4.56
C GLN A 190 -0.81 21.99 5.53
N LYS A 191 -1.99 21.63 5.01
CA LYS A 191 -3.15 21.29 5.85
C LYS A 191 -2.94 19.95 6.56
N ASN A 192 -3.18 19.93 7.86
CA ASN A 192 -3.17 18.73 8.68
C ASN A 192 -4.45 17.92 8.43
N VAL A 193 -4.28 16.65 8.07
CA VAL A 193 -5.37 15.75 7.69
C VAL A 193 -5.49 14.62 8.71
N TYR A 194 -6.68 14.40 9.23
CA TYR A 194 -7.07 13.19 9.95
C TYR A 194 -7.92 12.30 9.06
N TYR A 195 -7.50 11.06 8.88
CA TYR A 195 -8.31 10.03 8.22
C TYR A 195 -8.80 9.03 9.26
N GLU A 196 -10.11 8.89 9.42
CA GLU A 196 -10.72 7.95 10.35
C GLU A 196 -10.99 6.62 9.66
N VAL A 197 -10.08 5.65 9.82
CA VAL A 197 -10.27 4.28 9.29
C VAL A 197 -11.40 3.57 10.02
N TRP A 198 -11.46 3.74 11.36
CA TRP A 198 -12.46 3.10 12.23
C TRP A 198 -12.65 3.96 13.48
N ASN A 199 -13.81 3.85 14.13
CA ASN A 199 -14.19 4.71 15.26
C ASN A 199 -14.35 4.00 16.62
N ALA A 200 -14.21 2.68 16.69
CA ALA A 200 -14.38 1.93 17.95
C ALA A 200 -13.54 0.64 17.99
N PRO A 201 -12.25 0.68 18.44
CA PRO A 201 -11.48 1.87 18.86
C PRO A 201 -11.16 2.80 17.69
N TYR A 202 -10.78 4.06 17.95
CA TYR A 202 -10.29 4.94 16.90
C TYR A 202 -9.05 4.36 16.24
N MET A 203 -9.09 4.25 14.94
CA MET A 203 -7.99 3.79 14.10
C MET A 203 -7.77 4.80 12.97
N SER A 204 -6.52 5.12 12.69
CA SER A 204 -6.14 6.04 11.63
C SER A 204 -5.11 5.39 10.71
N CYS A 205 -4.54 6.18 9.80
CA CYS A 205 -3.45 5.76 8.93
C CYS A 205 -2.12 6.31 9.45
N GLY A 206 -1.08 5.48 9.51
CA GLY A 206 0.29 5.88 9.84
C GLY A 206 1.18 5.95 8.60
N SER A 207 2.47 6.20 8.79
CA SER A 207 3.42 6.48 7.70
C SER A 207 3.61 5.35 6.70
N SER A 208 3.44 4.08 7.10
CA SER A 208 3.59 2.94 6.17
C SER A 208 2.29 2.58 5.44
N SER A 209 1.20 3.35 5.64
CA SER A 209 -0.06 3.09 4.94
C SER A 209 -0.08 3.71 3.55
N PHE A 210 -0.74 3.03 2.63
CA PHE A 210 -1.04 3.56 1.30
C PHE A 210 -1.82 4.89 1.34
N ILE A 211 -2.71 5.05 2.33
CA ILE A 211 -3.49 6.27 2.53
C ILE A 211 -2.60 7.46 2.86
N ASN A 212 -1.52 7.23 3.65
CA ASN A 212 -0.55 8.28 3.94
C ASN A 212 0.14 8.78 2.66
N ASP A 213 0.57 7.89 1.77
CA ASP A 213 1.19 8.27 0.49
C ASP A 213 0.23 9.13 -0.36
N ILE A 214 -1.06 8.77 -0.42
CA ILE A 214 -2.08 9.57 -1.11
C ILE A 214 -2.22 10.96 -0.49
N ILE A 215 -2.28 11.07 0.85
CA ILE A 215 -2.39 12.37 1.55
C ILE A 215 -1.19 13.26 1.21
N GLU A 216 0.02 12.71 1.26
CA GLU A 216 1.26 13.45 0.97
C GLU A 216 1.32 13.87 -0.50
N LYS A 217 1.01 12.99 -1.44
CA LYS A 217 0.99 13.29 -2.88
C LYS A 217 -0.08 14.34 -3.24
N ALA A 218 -1.18 14.39 -2.49
CA ALA A 218 -2.20 15.42 -2.64
C ALA A 218 -1.78 16.79 -2.06
N GLY A 219 -0.65 16.87 -1.33
CA GLY A 219 -0.15 18.09 -0.70
C GLY A 219 -0.62 18.28 0.75
N GLY A 220 -1.27 17.29 1.37
CA GLY A 220 -1.67 17.28 2.77
C GLY A 220 -0.57 16.74 3.69
N LYS A 221 -0.77 16.91 4.99
CA LYS A 221 0.06 16.31 6.04
C LYS A 221 -0.81 15.43 6.92
N ASN A 222 -0.53 14.14 6.93
CA ASN A 222 -1.18 13.21 7.85
C ASN A 222 -0.75 13.52 9.30
N ILE A 223 -1.71 13.71 10.22
CA ILE A 223 -1.41 14.00 11.63
C ILE A 223 -0.72 12.85 12.34
N PHE A 224 -0.82 11.62 11.83
CA PHE A 224 -0.20 10.42 12.38
C PHE A 224 0.95 9.87 11.53
N ALA A 225 1.56 10.69 10.66
CA ALA A 225 2.74 10.30 9.87
C ALA A 225 3.98 9.96 10.72
N ASN A 226 3.98 10.27 12.02
CA ASN A 226 5.03 9.89 12.97
C ASN A 226 4.88 8.44 13.49
N LEU A 227 3.76 7.79 13.26
CA LEU A 227 3.51 6.39 13.63
C LEU A 227 3.84 5.48 12.45
N GLN A 228 4.69 4.45 12.69
CA GLN A 228 5.15 3.55 11.63
C GLN A 228 4.09 2.52 11.22
N ASP A 229 3.21 2.11 12.15
CA ASP A 229 2.15 1.16 11.84
C ASP A 229 1.26 1.69 10.72
N ALA A 230 0.84 0.83 9.79
CA ALA A 230 -0.03 1.23 8.70
C ALA A 230 -1.39 1.74 9.20
N TYR A 231 -1.95 1.07 10.21
CA TYR A 231 -3.27 1.36 10.77
C TYR A 231 -3.25 1.38 12.30
N PRO A 232 -2.62 2.41 12.91
CA PRO A 232 -2.48 2.49 14.36
C PRO A 232 -3.83 2.76 15.04
N ILE A 233 -4.03 2.14 16.21
CA ILE A 233 -5.05 2.55 17.16
C ILE A 233 -4.56 3.83 17.85
N VAL A 234 -5.41 4.85 17.86
CA VAL A 234 -5.10 6.18 18.38
C VAL A 234 -6.10 6.59 19.46
N SER A 235 -5.71 7.49 20.35
CA SER A 235 -6.63 8.00 21.37
C SER A 235 -7.40 9.25 20.87
N GLU A 236 -8.61 9.43 21.38
CA GLU A 236 -9.40 10.61 21.08
C GLU A 236 -8.69 11.90 21.52
N GLU A 237 -8.00 11.85 22.67
CA GLU A 237 -7.23 12.97 23.19
C GLU A 237 -6.12 13.38 22.23
N THR A 238 -5.46 12.41 21.60
CA THR A 238 -4.40 12.71 20.62
C THR A 238 -5.01 13.35 19.37
N ILE A 239 -6.15 12.86 18.88
CA ILE A 239 -6.84 13.47 17.72
C ILE A 239 -7.21 14.93 18.03
N LEU A 240 -7.76 15.19 19.23
CA LEU A 240 -8.13 16.53 19.68
C LEU A 240 -6.90 17.45 19.83
N ALA A 241 -5.79 16.93 20.34
CA ALA A 241 -4.54 17.66 20.53
C ALA A 241 -3.87 18.06 19.21
N GLU A 242 -3.88 17.15 18.20
CA GLU A 242 -3.36 17.42 16.86
C GLU A 242 -4.21 18.46 16.10
N ASN A 243 -5.49 18.61 16.47
CA ASN A 243 -6.40 19.63 15.95
C ASN A 243 -6.35 19.76 14.42
N PRO A 244 -6.75 18.72 13.67
CA PRO A 244 -6.63 18.67 12.20
C PRO A 244 -7.41 19.80 11.52
N ASP A 245 -6.90 20.23 10.37
CA ASP A 245 -7.57 21.18 9.48
C ASP A 245 -8.69 20.52 8.68
N ILE A 246 -8.54 19.21 8.39
CA ILE A 246 -9.48 18.41 7.59
C ILE A 246 -9.69 17.04 8.25
N ILE A 247 -10.94 16.59 8.25
CA ILE A 247 -11.32 15.22 8.64
C ILE A 247 -11.87 14.50 7.40
N LEU A 248 -11.30 13.33 7.11
CA LEU A 248 -11.74 12.43 6.04
C LEU A 248 -12.36 11.17 6.64
N ILE A 249 -13.50 10.76 6.13
CA ILE A 249 -14.26 9.61 6.61
C ILE A 249 -14.63 8.73 5.42
N PRO A 250 -14.39 7.40 5.48
CA PRO A 250 -14.81 6.46 4.45
C PRO A 250 -16.34 6.50 4.27
N GLN A 251 -16.80 6.59 3.04
CA GLN A 251 -18.24 6.52 2.73
C GLN A 251 -18.88 5.19 3.16
N SER A 252 -18.11 4.09 3.09
CA SER A 252 -18.57 2.76 3.49
C SER A 252 -18.71 2.59 5.01
N SER A 253 -18.14 3.49 5.82
CA SER A 253 -18.19 3.40 7.29
C SER A 253 -19.59 3.58 7.87
N GLY A 254 -20.52 4.20 7.11
CA GLY A 254 -21.86 4.57 7.60
C GLY A 254 -21.85 5.72 8.62
N ILE A 255 -20.69 6.33 8.89
CA ILE A 255 -20.57 7.46 9.82
C ILE A 255 -21.02 8.73 9.10
N SER A 256 -21.94 9.47 9.73
CA SER A 256 -22.41 10.75 9.19
C SER A 256 -21.54 11.91 9.68
N ILE A 257 -21.46 12.98 8.89
CA ILE A 257 -20.79 14.23 9.29
C ILE A 257 -21.38 14.79 10.59
N ASP A 258 -22.71 14.70 10.78
CA ASP A 258 -23.37 15.18 12.00
C ASP A 258 -22.98 14.36 13.22
N SER A 259 -22.76 13.05 13.08
CA SER A 259 -22.26 12.23 14.18
C SER A 259 -20.86 12.63 14.62
N ILE A 260 -19.98 13.03 13.69
CA ILE A 260 -18.65 13.56 14.01
C ILE A 260 -18.79 14.90 14.78
N LYS A 261 -19.61 15.82 14.30
CA LYS A 261 -19.82 17.13 14.93
C LYS A 261 -20.39 17.01 16.35
N SER A 262 -21.16 15.96 16.64
CA SER A 262 -21.80 15.73 17.94
C SER A 262 -20.90 15.04 18.97
N ARG A 263 -19.72 14.56 18.59
CA ARG A 263 -18.76 13.95 19.52
C ARG A 263 -18.30 14.96 20.58
N ASN A 264 -18.13 14.48 21.81
CA ASN A 264 -17.75 15.34 22.92
C ASN A 264 -16.35 15.97 22.70
N GLY A 265 -16.28 17.30 22.80
CA GLY A 265 -15.01 18.04 22.61
C GLY A 265 -14.62 18.32 21.16
N TRP A 266 -15.19 17.60 20.17
CA TRP A 266 -14.84 17.74 18.74
C TRP A 266 -15.28 19.08 18.15
N ASN A 267 -16.29 19.72 18.72
CA ASN A 267 -16.75 21.06 18.35
C ASN A 267 -15.67 22.16 18.52
N LYS A 268 -14.57 21.86 19.22
CA LYS A 268 -13.42 22.76 19.37
C LYS A 268 -12.39 22.62 18.26
N MET A 269 -12.41 21.52 17.49
CA MET A 269 -11.45 21.30 16.41
C MET A 269 -11.70 22.23 15.22
N GLN A 270 -10.63 22.69 14.59
CA GLN A 270 -10.70 23.58 13.42
C GLN A 270 -11.51 22.97 12.28
N ALA A 271 -11.31 21.69 11.98
CA ALA A 271 -12.03 20.99 10.92
C ALA A 271 -13.55 21.03 11.16
N VAL A 272 -14.00 20.85 12.41
CA VAL A 272 -15.43 20.90 12.77
C VAL A 272 -15.98 22.32 12.69
N GLN A 273 -15.26 23.30 13.24
CA GLN A 273 -15.68 24.71 13.25
C GLN A 273 -15.79 25.28 11.83
N LYS A 274 -14.88 24.88 10.93
CA LYS A 274 -14.84 25.34 9.55
C LYS A 274 -15.64 24.45 8.59
N ASN A 275 -16.36 23.42 9.10
CA ASN A 275 -17.09 22.43 8.29
C ASN A 275 -16.19 21.69 7.27
N GLN A 276 -14.93 21.45 7.60
CA GLN A 276 -13.95 20.76 6.76
C GLN A 276 -13.96 19.24 7.08
N ILE A 277 -15.13 18.62 6.99
CA ILE A 277 -15.35 17.17 7.19
C ILE A 277 -15.90 16.60 5.89
N TYR A 278 -15.22 15.60 5.33
CA TYR A 278 -15.56 15.06 4.02
C TYR A 278 -15.75 13.55 4.08
N LEU A 279 -16.83 13.08 3.46
CA LEU A 279 -16.99 11.67 3.12
C LEU A 279 -16.21 11.42 1.83
N VAL A 280 -15.33 10.42 1.84
CA VAL A 280 -14.45 10.09 0.71
C VAL A 280 -14.71 8.67 0.22
N ASP A 281 -14.56 8.45 -1.09
CA ASP A 281 -14.64 7.11 -1.67
C ASP A 281 -13.43 6.28 -1.21
N ASP A 282 -13.66 5.42 -0.23
CA ASP A 282 -12.64 4.57 0.35
C ASP A 282 -12.13 3.49 -0.61
N ASN A 283 -12.89 3.13 -1.65
CA ASN A 283 -12.39 2.24 -2.70
C ASN A 283 -11.20 2.86 -3.46
N LEU A 284 -11.15 4.19 -3.57
CA LEU A 284 -10.03 4.88 -4.19
C LEU A 284 -8.82 5.01 -3.25
N LEU A 285 -9.08 5.19 -1.94
CA LEU A 285 -8.02 5.42 -0.95
C LEU A 285 -7.44 4.13 -0.35
N SER A 286 -8.22 3.03 -0.33
CA SER A 286 -7.80 1.79 0.32
C SER A 286 -7.34 0.69 -0.64
N ARG A 287 -7.56 0.87 -1.96
CA ARG A 287 -7.15 -0.10 -2.98
C ARG A 287 -5.88 0.38 -3.68
N PRO A 288 -4.72 -0.25 -3.44
CA PRO A 288 -3.47 0.11 -4.12
C PRO A 288 -3.52 -0.33 -5.59
N GLY A 289 -4.16 0.47 -6.43
CA GLY A 289 -4.39 0.21 -7.85
C GLY A 289 -4.30 1.48 -8.70
N PRO A 290 -4.49 1.37 -10.03
CA PRO A 290 -4.29 2.48 -10.97
C PRO A 290 -5.16 3.71 -10.68
N ARG A 291 -6.32 3.52 -10.01
CA ARG A 291 -7.22 4.61 -9.62
C ARG A 291 -6.72 5.45 -8.44
N ALA A 292 -5.59 5.11 -7.84
CA ALA A 292 -4.96 5.91 -6.79
C ALA A 292 -4.73 7.37 -7.23
N ILE A 293 -4.46 7.60 -8.51
CA ILE A 293 -4.28 8.95 -9.07
C ILE A 293 -5.57 9.77 -8.93
N ASN A 294 -6.74 9.14 -9.10
CA ASN A 294 -8.03 9.80 -8.88
C ASN A 294 -8.22 10.16 -7.40
N ALA A 295 -7.75 9.29 -6.47
CA ALA A 295 -7.77 9.61 -5.04
C ALA A 295 -6.92 10.85 -4.73
N VAL A 296 -5.68 10.89 -5.24
CA VAL A 296 -4.79 12.06 -5.10
C VAL A 296 -5.46 13.31 -5.65
N GLN A 297 -6.02 13.25 -6.87
CA GLN A 297 -6.70 14.39 -7.50
C GLN A 297 -7.89 14.90 -6.68
N ASN A 298 -8.73 13.98 -6.18
CA ASN A 298 -9.91 14.35 -5.39
C ASN A 298 -9.49 14.97 -4.06
N LEU A 299 -8.48 14.39 -3.41
CA LEU A 299 -7.98 14.94 -2.15
C LEU A 299 -7.29 16.28 -2.35
N ALA A 300 -6.51 16.46 -3.42
CA ALA A 300 -5.91 17.75 -3.75
C ALA A 300 -6.96 18.85 -3.94
N LYS A 301 -8.10 18.53 -4.57
CA LYS A 301 -9.24 19.48 -4.67
C LYS A 301 -9.78 19.86 -3.29
N ILE A 302 -9.99 18.88 -2.40
CA ILE A 302 -10.44 19.09 -1.00
C ILE A 302 -9.45 20.00 -0.26
N LEU A 303 -8.14 19.72 -0.38
CA LEU A 303 -7.09 20.47 0.28
C LEU A 303 -7.01 21.94 -0.21
N ASN A 304 -7.35 22.18 -1.46
CA ASN A 304 -7.35 23.53 -2.05
C ASN A 304 -8.68 24.30 -1.85
N THR A 305 -9.70 23.68 -1.25
CA THR A 305 -10.94 24.38 -0.89
C THR A 305 -10.65 25.33 0.28
N GLN A 306 -11.02 26.63 0.12
CA GLN A 306 -10.80 27.69 1.14
C GLN A 306 -11.79 27.59 2.29
#